data_c06b7c8f2395dc8f7f095e045e5f8a9a
#
_entry.id   c06b7c8f2395dc8f7f095e045e5f8a9a
#
_cell.length_a   1.000
_cell.length_b   1.000
_cell.length_c   1.000
_cell.angle_alpha   90.00
_cell.angle_beta   90.00
_cell.angle_gamma   90.00
#
_symmetry.space_group_name_H-M   'P 1'
#
loop_
_entity.id
_entity.type
_entity.pdbx_description
1 polymer ?
#
loop_
_entity_poly.entity_id
_entity_poly.type
_entity_poly.pdbx_seq_one_letter_code
_entity_poly.pdbx_strand_id
1 'polypeptide(L)'
;MNKAIIIGWINKGKSADCGETMKNQLMIQKLQRLGVKCYLADFKNWRKHPWVFLQLLWYMLVHRDATLIFSTSTINVYPMMKLMYRLKWRQHSVHWVIGGSLGENVKKGRFLKNVIDYMNWTIVESPLMKQQLEESGVHGVILLPNFKPINYYPDIKKRIASSRQRPLRFVFLSRIMPEKGCDYILESAQWLNANGFKDSYTIDFYGKIAPEYNTTFKSQLANLENVYYKGFLYLREESGYDKLSQYDLMLFPTYWKGEGFAGVFIDAFIAGLPMIASDWAHNRYILKEGDTALFIPVHDVSALTLEMKQCIERLYPLNEMAVKCQEEAKKYDVNNVITKELLEKVGII
;
A
#
# COMPACT_ATOMS: atom_id res chain seq x y z
N MET A 1 11.12 31.00 -2.24
CA MET A 1 11.41 29.57 -1.90
C MET A 1 10.13 28.98 -1.32
N ASN A 2 9.60 27.97 -1.99
CA ASN A 2 8.35 27.34 -1.57
C ASN A 2 8.52 26.63 -0.23
N LYS A 3 7.48 26.66 0.61
CA LYS A 3 7.49 26.13 1.96
C LYS A 3 6.31 25.20 2.17
N ALA A 4 6.53 24.09 2.86
CA ALA A 4 5.47 23.18 3.27
C ALA A 4 5.63 22.78 4.74
N ILE A 5 4.51 22.74 5.46
CA ILE A 5 4.41 22.18 6.82
C ILE A 5 3.75 20.82 6.68
N ILE A 6 4.50 19.75 6.95
CA ILE A 6 4.04 18.37 6.75
C ILE A 6 3.67 17.76 8.09
N ILE A 7 2.43 17.29 8.18
CA ILE A 7 1.80 16.77 9.39
C ILE A 7 1.45 15.31 9.16
N GLY A 8 2.06 14.40 9.91
CA GLY A 8 1.80 12.96 9.73
C GLY A 8 2.76 12.08 10.52
N TRP A 9 2.71 10.78 10.27
CA TRP A 9 3.68 9.84 10.83
C TRP A 9 4.92 9.77 9.94
N ILE A 10 5.99 10.42 10.36
CA ILE A 10 7.20 10.58 9.56
C ILE A 10 8.33 9.67 10.03
N ASN A 11 8.44 9.44 11.34
CA ASN A 11 9.57 8.75 11.98
C ASN A 11 10.89 9.46 11.71
N LYS A 12 10.91 10.79 11.96
CA LYS A 12 12.04 11.67 11.66
C LYS A 12 13.35 11.16 12.27
N GLY A 13 14.39 11.09 11.45
CA GLY A 13 15.75 10.65 11.88
C GLY A 13 15.88 9.12 12.02
N LYS A 14 14.84 8.35 11.69
CA LYS A 14 14.87 6.88 11.72
C LYS A 14 14.39 6.32 10.38
N SER A 15 14.73 5.07 10.13
CA SER A 15 14.19 4.37 8.96
C SER A 15 12.68 4.17 9.07
N ALA A 16 12.00 4.16 7.93
CA ALA A 16 10.57 3.86 7.89
C ALA A 16 10.31 2.43 8.39
N ASP A 17 9.26 2.26 9.17
CA ASP A 17 8.88 1.00 9.82
C ASP A 17 7.45 0.54 9.49
N CYS A 18 6.72 1.34 8.71
CA CYS A 18 5.41 1.01 8.17
C CYS A 18 5.17 1.75 6.84
N GLY A 19 4.11 1.35 6.11
CA GLY A 19 3.76 1.95 4.82
C GLY A 19 3.54 3.46 4.87
N GLU A 20 2.92 3.97 5.94
CA GLU A 20 2.68 5.41 6.11
C GLU A 20 3.99 6.20 6.27
N THR A 21 4.90 5.74 7.16
CA THR A 21 6.19 6.41 7.35
C THR A 21 7.07 6.35 6.10
N MET A 22 7.03 5.23 5.37
CA MET A 22 7.74 5.08 4.09
C MET A 22 7.25 6.11 3.08
N LYS A 23 5.95 6.20 2.88
CA LYS A 23 5.34 7.13 1.94
C LYS A 23 5.65 8.58 2.28
N ASN A 24 5.53 8.96 3.56
CA ASN A 24 5.85 10.31 4.01
C ASN A 24 7.32 10.67 3.80
N GLN A 25 8.25 9.77 4.11
CA GLN A 25 9.67 10.01 3.88
C GLN A 25 9.99 10.18 2.40
N LEU A 26 9.41 9.36 1.52
CA LEU A 26 9.59 9.48 0.06
C LEU A 26 9.02 10.78 -0.49
N MET A 27 7.81 11.17 -0.06
CA MET A 27 7.20 12.45 -0.42
C MET A 27 8.08 13.63 0.02
N ILE A 28 8.54 13.64 1.28
CA ILE A 28 9.40 14.69 1.80
C ILE A 28 10.69 14.80 1.00
N GLN A 29 11.36 13.68 0.73
CA GLN A 29 12.58 13.66 -0.08
C GLN A 29 12.34 14.23 -1.48
N LYS A 30 11.22 13.86 -2.12
CA LYS A 30 10.87 14.37 -3.44
C LYS A 30 10.61 15.88 -3.41
N LEU A 31 9.86 16.39 -2.44
CA LEU A 31 9.60 17.82 -2.25
C LEU A 31 10.91 18.61 -2.02
N GLN A 32 11.79 18.10 -1.18
CA GLN A 32 13.09 18.72 -0.91
C GLN A 32 13.98 18.78 -2.16
N ARG A 33 14.01 17.70 -2.97
CA ARG A 33 14.73 17.67 -4.25
C ARG A 33 14.20 18.70 -5.25
N LEU A 34 12.90 19.03 -5.16
CA LEU A 34 12.27 20.07 -5.97
C LEU A 34 12.36 21.48 -5.36
N GLY A 35 13.19 21.66 -4.33
CA GLY A 35 13.48 22.96 -3.74
C GLY A 35 12.44 23.45 -2.73
N VAL A 36 11.51 22.60 -2.25
CA VAL A 36 10.55 22.95 -1.21
C VAL A 36 11.19 22.82 0.17
N LYS A 37 11.14 23.89 0.97
CA LYS A 37 11.56 23.86 2.38
C LYS A 37 10.47 23.21 3.23
N CYS A 38 10.76 22.01 3.78
CA CYS A 38 9.82 21.21 4.56
C CYS A 38 10.00 21.40 6.06
N TYR A 39 8.95 21.83 6.76
CA TYR A 39 8.83 21.89 8.21
C TYR A 39 8.03 20.66 8.66
N LEU A 40 8.60 19.81 9.51
CA LEU A 40 8.04 18.49 9.82
C LEU A 40 7.43 18.47 11.21
N ALA A 41 6.14 18.22 11.31
CA ALA A 41 5.41 17.92 12.53
C ALA A 41 5.13 16.41 12.58
N ASP A 42 6.04 15.67 13.24
CA ASP A 42 6.00 14.21 13.32
C ASP A 42 5.07 13.74 14.45
N PHE A 43 3.86 13.31 14.08
CA PHE A 43 2.87 12.82 15.03
C PHE A 43 3.04 11.33 15.39
N LYS A 44 4.07 10.68 14.87
CA LYS A 44 4.38 9.33 15.32
C LYS A 44 4.81 9.35 16.79
N ASN A 45 4.13 8.55 17.61
CA ASN A 45 4.35 8.53 19.07
C ASN A 45 4.09 9.89 19.76
N TRP A 46 3.18 10.72 19.25
CA TRP A 46 2.84 12.04 19.80
C TRP A 46 2.52 12.02 21.30
N ARG A 47 1.98 10.90 21.81
CA ARG A 47 1.72 10.73 23.26
C ARG A 47 3.00 10.79 24.12
N LYS A 48 4.14 10.37 23.56
CA LYS A 48 5.46 10.47 24.20
C LYS A 48 6.13 11.84 23.96
N HIS A 49 5.68 12.56 22.92
CA HIS A 49 6.25 13.83 22.47
C HIS A 49 5.16 14.88 22.23
N PRO A 50 4.37 15.29 23.26
CA PRO A 50 3.22 16.19 23.09
C PRO A 50 3.62 17.58 22.57
N TRP A 51 4.88 17.96 22.70
CA TRP A 51 5.43 19.21 22.18
C TRP A 51 5.23 19.39 20.66
N VAL A 52 4.96 18.33 19.93
CA VAL A 52 4.67 18.41 18.50
C VAL A 52 3.47 19.32 18.20
N PHE A 53 2.50 19.43 19.10
CA PHE A 53 1.35 20.34 18.93
C PHE A 53 1.79 21.81 19.03
N LEU A 54 2.66 22.17 19.99
CA LEU A 54 3.22 23.50 20.13
C LEU A 54 4.13 23.85 18.96
N GLN A 55 4.95 22.89 18.52
CA GLN A 55 5.81 23.02 17.34
C GLN A 55 4.97 23.28 16.08
N LEU A 56 3.87 22.55 15.89
CA LEU A 56 2.98 22.73 14.77
C LEU A 56 2.33 24.12 14.82
N LEU A 57 1.78 24.53 15.97
CA LEU A 57 1.18 25.85 16.14
C LEU A 57 2.19 26.95 15.81
N TRP A 58 3.42 26.82 16.32
CA TRP A 58 4.52 27.72 15.99
C TRP A 58 4.77 27.78 14.47
N TYR A 59 4.87 26.63 13.79
CA TYR A 59 5.06 26.62 12.35
C TYR A 59 3.90 27.30 11.60
N MET A 60 2.66 27.06 12.02
CA MET A 60 1.48 27.68 11.40
C MET A 60 1.42 29.18 11.60
N LEU A 61 1.89 29.69 12.73
CA LEU A 61 1.92 31.14 13.02
C LEU A 61 3.06 31.85 12.29
N VAL A 62 4.26 31.26 12.27
CA VAL A 62 5.46 31.89 11.72
C VAL A 62 5.56 31.71 10.19
N HIS A 63 5.05 30.62 9.66
CA HIS A 63 5.14 30.29 8.23
C HIS A 63 3.75 30.25 7.59
N ARG A 64 3.03 31.37 7.65
CA ARG A 64 1.69 31.49 7.07
C ARG A 64 1.64 31.38 5.55
N ASP A 65 2.77 31.60 4.91
CA ASP A 65 3.02 31.45 3.48
C ASP A 65 3.30 29.98 3.08
N ALA A 66 3.45 29.07 4.05
CA ALA A 66 3.69 27.66 3.78
C ALA A 66 2.39 26.90 3.55
N THR A 67 2.38 25.95 2.62
CA THR A 67 1.28 25.01 2.42
C THR A 67 1.23 23.98 3.56
N LEU A 68 0.08 23.80 4.19
CA LEU A 68 -0.15 22.74 5.17
C LEU A 68 -0.44 21.43 4.42
N ILE A 69 0.33 20.38 4.70
CA ILE A 69 0.11 19.05 4.11
C ILE A 69 -0.21 18.06 5.23
N PHE A 70 -1.47 17.62 5.28
CA PHE A 70 -1.95 16.59 6.18
C PHE A 70 -1.73 15.22 5.54
N SER A 71 -0.64 14.56 5.86
CA SER A 71 -0.24 13.29 5.22
C SER A 71 -0.29 12.13 6.21
N THR A 72 -1.49 11.66 6.48
CA THR A 72 -1.78 10.54 7.39
C THR A 72 -3.21 10.05 7.19
N SER A 73 -3.60 9.00 7.93
CA SER A 73 -5.01 8.59 8.00
C SER A 73 -5.88 9.74 8.52
N THR A 74 -7.00 9.99 7.85
CA THR A 74 -7.90 11.11 8.18
C THR A 74 -8.32 11.14 9.64
N ILE A 75 -8.53 9.98 10.27
CA ILE A 75 -8.92 9.91 11.68
C ILE A 75 -7.93 10.61 12.61
N ASN A 76 -6.64 10.61 12.27
CA ASN A 76 -5.59 11.22 13.08
C ASN A 76 -5.59 12.75 12.99
N VAL A 77 -5.96 13.33 11.85
CA VAL A 77 -5.90 14.77 11.58
C VAL A 77 -7.25 15.45 11.52
N TYR A 78 -8.33 14.69 11.47
CA TYR A 78 -9.69 15.22 11.39
C TYR A 78 -10.04 16.21 12.52
N PRO A 79 -9.65 15.98 13.80
CA PRO A 79 -9.91 16.96 14.86
C PRO A 79 -9.28 18.33 14.57
N MET A 80 -8.07 18.36 14.02
CA MET A 80 -7.37 19.58 13.65
C MET A 80 -8.01 20.25 12.41
N MET A 81 -8.35 19.49 11.38
CA MET A 81 -9.06 19.98 10.21
C MET A 81 -10.40 20.60 10.62
N LYS A 82 -11.13 19.96 11.55
CA LYS A 82 -12.39 20.47 12.12
C LYS A 82 -12.18 21.76 12.91
N LEU A 83 -11.10 21.88 13.65
CA LEU A 83 -10.73 23.10 14.37
C LEU A 83 -10.43 24.24 13.38
N MET A 84 -9.63 24.00 12.36
CA MET A 84 -9.34 24.97 11.30
C MET A 84 -10.62 25.46 10.60
N TYR A 85 -11.53 24.54 10.26
CA TYR A 85 -12.84 24.86 9.69
C TYR A 85 -13.65 25.78 10.62
N ARG A 86 -13.73 25.46 11.92
CA ARG A 86 -14.49 26.26 12.92
C ARG A 86 -13.89 27.64 13.14
N LEU A 87 -12.56 27.73 13.20
CA LEU A 87 -11.84 28.99 13.39
C LEU A 87 -11.71 29.81 12.08
N LYS A 88 -12.17 29.27 10.96
CA LYS A 88 -12.00 29.86 9.62
C LYS A 88 -10.51 30.15 9.32
N TRP A 89 -9.61 29.27 9.76
CA TRP A 89 -8.18 29.42 9.56
C TRP A 89 -7.81 29.30 8.08
N ARG A 90 -7.45 30.42 7.45
CA ARG A 90 -7.19 30.49 6.02
C ARG A 90 -5.69 30.38 5.72
N GLN A 91 -5.18 29.16 5.71
CA GLN A 91 -3.86 28.84 5.20
C GLN A 91 -4.02 27.75 4.14
N HIS A 92 -3.30 27.88 3.04
CA HIS A 92 -3.40 26.88 1.96
C HIS A 92 -3.12 25.49 2.49
N SER A 93 -4.00 24.54 2.20
CA SER A 93 -3.97 23.22 2.84
C SER A 93 -4.32 22.10 1.89
N VAL A 94 -3.54 21.04 1.95
CA VAL A 94 -3.68 19.82 1.17
C VAL A 94 -3.86 18.63 2.13
N HIS A 95 -4.95 17.90 1.97
CA HIS A 95 -5.16 16.64 2.66
C HIS A 95 -4.65 15.50 1.78
N TRP A 96 -3.46 15.03 2.05
CA TRP A 96 -2.84 13.89 1.36
C TRP A 96 -3.18 12.61 2.11
N VAL A 97 -4.26 11.97 1.71
CA VAL A 97 -4.87 10.85 2.44
C VAL A 97 -3.97 9.61 2.36
N ILE A 98 -3.74 8.98 3.51
CA ILE A 98 -3.14 7.66 3.60
C ILE A 98 -4.17 6.69 4.17
N GLY A 99 -4.43 5.58 3.46
CA GLY A 99 -5.44 4.58 3.80
C GLY A 99 -6.72 4.70 2.98
N GLY A 100 -7.57 3.67 3.03
CA GLY A 100 -8.68 3.46 2.10
C GLY A 100 -10.06 3.92 2.58
N SER A 101 -10.23 4.43 3.80
CA SER A 101 -11.56 4.55 4.44
C SER A 101 -12.23 5.92 4.38
N LEU A 102 -11.57 6.96 3.81
CA LEU A 102 -12.10 8.33 3.86
C LEU A 102 -13.45 8.45 3.15
N GLY A 103 -13.57 7.97 1.91
CA GLY A 103 -14.79 8.09 1.12
C GLY A 103 -15.99 7.45 1.81
N GLU A 104 -15.82 6.23 2.31
CA GLU A 104 -16.86 5.51 3.05
C GLU A 104 -17.26 6.24 4.35
N ASN A 105 -16.29 6.78 5.09
CA ASN A 105 -16.56 7.50 6.32
C ASN A 105 -17.28 8.84 6.08
N VAL A 106 -17.03 9.52 4.96
CA VAL A 106 -17.79 10.70 4.55
C VAL A 106 -19.22 10.30 4.16
N LYS A 107 -19.41 9.26 3.35
CA LYS A 107 -20.75 8.73 3.02
C LYS A 107 -21.57 8.35 4.26
N LYS A 108 -20.93 7.77 5.26
CA LYS A 108 -21.56 7.39 6.55
C LYS A 108 -21.75 8.56 7.52
N GLY A 109 -21.36 9.78 7.15
CA GLY A 109 -21.45 10.96 8.01
C GLY A 109 -20.50 10.98 9.21
N ARG A 110 -19.54 10.04 9.29
CA ARG A 110 -18.52 10.05 10.36
C ARG A 110 -17.56 11.23 10.24
N PHE A 111 -17.25 11.62 9.01
CA PHE A 111 -16.52 12.83 8.69
C PHE A 111 -17.45 13.77 7.93
N LEU A 112 -17.59 15.01 8.43
CA LEU A 112 -18.42 16.02 7.79
C LEU A 112 -17.77 16.44 6.47
N LYS A 113 -18.53 16.38 5.37
CA LYS A 113 -18.03 16.78 4.05
C LYS A 113 -17.45 18.18 4.05
N ASN A 114 -18.12 19.13 4.71
CA ASN A 114 -17.68 20.55 4.75
C ASN A 114 -16.31 20.74 5.43
N VAL A 115 -15.91 19.83 6.32
CA VAL A 115 -14.58 19.84 6.94
C VAL A 115 -13.53 19.34 5.95
N ILE A 116 -13.85 18.32 5.17
CA ILE A 116 -12.94 17.79 4.13
C ILE A 116 -12.84 18.83 2.99
N ASP A 117 -13.96 19.36 2.55
CA ASP A 117 -14.06 20.35 1.46
C ASP A 117 -13.46 21.72 1.83
N TYR A 118 -13.17 21.94 3.11
CA TYR A 118 -12.45 23.13 3.58
C TYR A 118 -10.96 23.12 3.22
N MET A 119 -10.39 21.95 2.96
CA MET A 119 -9.05 21.84 2.42
C MET A 119 -9.06 22.25 0.96
N ASN A 120 -8.03 22.97 0.50
CA ASN A 120 -7.94 23.39 -0.89
C ASN A 120 -7.90 22.19 -1.84
N TRP A 121 -7.23 21.11 -1.42
CA TRP A 121 -7.14 19.88 -2.18
C TRP A 121 -7.19 18.64 -1.27
N THR A 122 -7.86 17.61 -1.73
CA THR A 122 -7.83 16.28 -1.12
C THR A 122 -7.25 15.29 -2.11
N ILE A 123 -6.07 14.76 -1.82
CA ILE A 123 -5.35 13.78 -2.65
C ILE A 123 -5.67 12.38 -2.12
N VAL A 124 -6.18 11.52 -2.98
CA VAL A 124 -6.57 10.13 -2.65
C VAL A 124 -5.88 9.12 -3.56
N GLU A 125 -5.71 7.89 -3.07
CA GLU A 125 -4.90 6.87 -3.75
C GLU A 125 -5.68 5.97 -4.70
N SER A 126 -7.01 5.96 -4.63
CA SER A 126 -7.81 5.05 -5.46
C SER A 126 -8.96 5.76 -6.17
N PRO A 127 -9.32 5.27 -7.38
CA PRO A 127 -10.48 5.76 -8.12
C PRO A 127 -11.78 5.67 -7.31
N LEU A 128 -11.99 4.57 -6.59
CA LEU A 128 -13.17 4.36 -5.75
C LEU A 128 -13.32 5.45 -4.69
N MET A 129 -12.22 5.79 -3.99
CA MET A 129 -12.26 6.83 -2.95
C MET A 129 -12.55 8.20 -3.56
N LYS A 130 -11.97 8.51 -4.73
CA LYS A 130 -12.26 9.74 -5.47
C LYS A 130 -13.75 9.81 -5.80
N GLN A 131 -14.30 8.78 -6.42
CA GLN A 131 -15.71 8.69 -6.76
C GLN A 131 -16.60 8.89 -5.53
N GLN A 132 -16.33 8.19 -4.44
CA GLN A 132 -17.12 8.30 -3.20
C GLN A 132 -17.14 9.71 -2.60
N LEU A 133 -16.03 10.44 -2.68
CA LEU A 133 -15.92 11.82 -2.20
C LEU A 133 -16.67 12.79 -3.12
N GLU A 134 -16.50 12.65 -4.44
CA GLU A 134 -17.18 13.47 -5.45
C GLU A 134 -18.70 13.28 -5.38
N GLU A 135 -19.18 12.02 -5.27
CA GLU A 135 -20.60 11.72 -5.05
C GLU A 135 -21.15 12.29 -3.75
N SER A 136 -20.29 12.44 -2.72
CA SER A 136 -20.65 13.09 -1.46
C SER A 136 -20.61 14.63 -1.56
N GLY A 137 -20.25 15.18 -2.72
CA GLY A 137 -20.16 16.62 -2.98
C GLY A 137 -18.90 17.28 -2.40
N VAL A 138 -17.81 16.53 -2.23
CA VAL A 138 -16.47 17.09 -1.91
C VAL A 138 -15.80 17.50 -3.21
N HIS A 139 -15.29 18.73 -3.24
CA HIS A 139 -14.59 19.30 -4.39
C HIS A 139 -13.06 19.18 -4.25
N GLY A 140 -12.32 19.55 -5.29
CA GLY A 140 -10.84 19.56 -5.23
C GLY A 140 -10.22 18.17 -4.93
N VAL A 141 -10.85 17.09 -5.38
CA VAL A 141 -10.34 15.72 -5.19
C VAL A 141 -9.41 15.33 -6.33
N ILE A 142 -8.18 14.96 -6.00
CA ILE A 142 -7.18 14.51 -6.97
C ILE A 142 -6.85 13.05 -6.72
N LEU A 143 -6.87 12.25 -7.79
CA LEU A 143 -6.36 10.89 -7.77
C LEU A 143 -4.85 10.92 -7.95
N LEU A 144 -4.14 10.38 -6.97
CA LEU A 144 -2.70 10.17 -7.01
C LEU A 144 -2.40 8.79 -6.44
N PRO A 145 -1.99 7.83 -7.25
CA PRO A 145 -1.74 6.48 -6.78
C PRO A 145 -0.60 6.44 -5.76
N ASN A 146 -0.48 5.35 -5.03
CA ASN A 146 0.69 5.08 -4.21
C ASN A 146 1.95 4.98 -5.12
N PHE A 147 3.13 5.21 -4.55
CA PHE A 147 4.36 5.32 -5.32
C PHE A 147 5.58 4.76 -4.57
N LYS A 148 6.60 4.40 -5.33
CA LYS A 148 7.94 4.03 -4.83
C LYS A 148 9.02 4.60 -5.74
N PRO A 149 10.27 4.77 -5.27
CA PRO A 149 11.39 5.00 -6.16
C PRO A 149 11.68 3.69 -6.92
N ILE A 150 11.63 3.73 -8.24
CA ILE A 150 11.87 2.55 -9.08
C ILE A 150 13.13 2.81 -9.92
N ASN A 151 14.27 2.39 -9.40
CA ASN A 151 15.57 2.55 -10.06
C ASN A 151 16.08 1.22 -10.64
N TYR A 152 15.39 0.12 -10.38
CA TYR A 152 15.83 -1.22 -10.72
C TYR A 152 14.65 -2.12 -11.07
N TYR A 153 14.82 -2.96 -12.08
CA TYR A 153 13.91 -4.06 -12.43
C TYR A 153 14.71 -5.36 -12.49
N PRO A 154 14.36 -6.38 -11.72
CA PRO A 154 15.02 -7.68 -11.79
C PRO A 154 14.81 -8.35 -13.16
N ASP A 155 15.79 -9.09 -13.63
CA ASP A 155 15.66 -9.89 -14.85
C ASP A 155 14.80 -11.14 -14.58
N ILE A 156 13.58 -11.13 -15.06
CA ILE A 156 12.62 -12.23 -14.93
C ILE A 156 12.77 -13.32 -16.01
N LYS A 157 13.62 -13.12 -17.05
CA LYS A 157 13.74 -14.05 -18.16
C LYS A 157 14.19 -15.45 -17.74
N LYS A 158 15.15 -15.54 -16.81
CA LYS A 158 15.64 -16.84 -16.28
C LYS A 158 14.52 -17.61 -15.55
N ARG A 159 13.73 -16.90 -14.73
CA ARG A 159 12.58 -17.50 -14.05
C ARG A 159 11.56 -18.01 -15.06
N ILE A 160 11.20 -17.19 -16.04
CA ILE A 160 10.24 -17.52 -17.10
C ILE A 160 10.71 -18.78 -17.86
N ALA A 161 11.97 -18.84 -18.27
CA ALA A 161 12.53 -19.97 -19.00
C ALA A 161 12.48 -21.28 -18.22
N SER A 162 12.69 -21.24 -16.89
CA SER A 162 12.69 -22.43 -16.02
C SER A 162 11.32 -22.75 -15.40
N SER A 163 10.31 -21.94 -15.62
CA SER A 163 9.04 -22.02 -14.88
C SER A 163 8.31 -23.36 -15.03
N ARG A 164 8.38 -23.99 -16.20
CA ARG A 164 7.72 -25.27 -16.50
C ARG A 164 8.48 -26.50 -15.98
N GLN A 165 9.74 -26.36 -15.57
CA GLN A 165 10.64 -27.47 -15.19
C GLN A 165 10.74 -27.67 -13.69
N ARG A 166 10.01 -26.90 -12.89
CA ARG A 166 10.08 -26.92 -11.44
C ARG A 166 8.71 -26.68 -10.80
N PRO A 167 8.54 -26.99 -9.51
CA PRO A 167 7.36 -26.63 -8.75
C PRO A 167 7.06 -25.13 -8.82
N LEU A 168 5.78 -24.75 -8.80
CA LEU A 168 5.32 -23.36 -8.77
C LEU A 168 5.68 -22.73 -7.41
N ARG A 169 6.21 -21.51 -7.41
CA ARG A 169 6.63 -20.81 -6.20
C ARG A 169 5.66 -19.66 -5.91
N PHE A 170 4.85 -19.85 -4.88
CA PHE A 170 4.02 -18.78 -4.33
C PHE A 170 4.78 -18.00 -3.28
N VAL A 171 4.43 -16.72 -3.13
CA VAL A 171 4.90 -15.88 -2.04
C VAL A 171 3.74 -15.12 -1.40
N PHE A 172 3.76 -15.02 -0.08
CA PHE A 172 2.97 -14.06 0.68
C PHE A 172 3.90 -13.02 1.28
N LEU A 173 3.59 -11.74 1.09
CA LEU A 173 4.42 -10.62 1.55
C LEU A 173 3.55 -9.52 2.19
N SER A 174 3.32 -9.64 3.48
CA SER A 174 2.57 -8.66 4.29
C SER A 174 2.77 -8.95 5.78
N ARG A 175 2.12 -8.19 6.66
CA ARG A 175 1.93 -8.60 8.06
C ARG A 175 1.20 -9.95 8.09
N ILE A 176 1.73 -10.88 8.87
CA ILE A 176 1.15 -12.22 9.01
C ILE A 176 0.11 -12.15 10.12
N MET A 177 -1.16 -12.15 9.73
CA MET A 177 -2.34 -12.06 10.60
C MET A 177 -3.56 -12.60 9.83
N PRO A 178 -4.63 -13.02 10.54
CA PRO A 178 -5.81 -13.62 9.89
C PRO A 178 -6.42 -12.73 8.81
N GLU A 179 -6.60 -11.43 9.08
CA GLU A 179 -7.24 -10.50 8.15
C GLU A 179 -6.47 -10.25 6.86
N LYS A 180 -5.23 -10.70 6.79
CA LYS A 180 -4.45 -10.74 5.55
C LYS A 180 -4.63 -12.03 4.77
N GLY A 181 -5.53 -12.92 5.25
CA GLY A 181 -5.88 -14.18 4.61
C GLY A 181 -4.86 -15.29 4.82
N CYS A 182 -4.01 -15.19 5.85
CA CYS A 182 -3.00 -16.21 6.11
C CYS A 182 -3.62 -17.59 6.39
N ASP A 183 -4.72 -17.66 7.15
CA ASP A 183 -5.43 -18.91 7.40
C ASP A 183 -5.93 -19.54 6.11
N TYR A 184 -6.47 -18.72 5.18
CA TYR A 184 -6.99 -19.21 3.89
C TYR A 184 -5.90 -19.83 3.03
N ILE A 185 -4.69 -19.24 3.04
CA ILE A 185 -3.53 -19.79 2.33
C ILE A 185 -3.12 -21.14 2.94
N LEU A 186 -3.09 -21.24 4.27
CA LEU A 186 -2.71 -22.47 4.97
C LEU A 186 -3.75 -23.59 4.78
N GLU A 187 -5.05 -23.26 4.86
CA GLU A 187 -6.14 -24.20 4.56
C GLU A 187 -6.11 -24.68 3.11
N SER A 188 -5.88 -23.78 2.16
CA SER A 188 -5.72 -24.14 0.74
C SER A 188 -4.51 -25.06 0.52
N ALA A 189 -3.39 -24.81 1.20
CA ALA A 189 -2.22 -25.65 1.14
C ALA A 189 -2.48 -27.05 1.72
N GLN A 190 -3.21 -27.15 2.84
CA GLN A 190 -3.62 -28.44 3.42
C GLN A 190 -4.44 -29.26 2.43
N TRP A 191 -5.46 -28.61 1.80
CA TRP A 191 -6.28 -29.28 0.82
C TRP A 191 -5.50 -29.74 -0.40
N LEU A 192 -4.64 -28.88 -0.95
CA LEU A 192 -3.79 -29.21 -2.11
C LEU A 192 -2.85 -30.39 -1.81
N ASN A 193 -2.23 -30.38 -0.63
CA ASN A 193 -1.34 -31.47 -0.21
C ASN A 193 -2.10 -32.80 -0.07
N ALA A 194 -3.29 -32.79 0.53
CA ALA A 194 -4.16 -33.97 0.67
C ALA A 194 -4.67 -34.49 -0.68
N ASN A 195 -4.70 -33.66 -1.73
CA ASN A 195 -5.17 -34.01 -3.08
C ASN A 195 -4.04 -34.24 -4.08
N GLY A 196 -2.82 -34.50 -3.62
CA GLY A 196 -1.70 -34.97 -4.45
C GLY A 196 -0.85 -33.87 -5.10
N PHE A 197 -1.02 -32.59 -4.72
CA PHE A 197 -0.26 -31.46 -5.28
C PHE A 197 0.97 -31.07 -4.46
N LYS A 198 1.31 -31.78 -3.36
CA LYS A 198 2.35 -31.40 -2.40
C LYS A 198 3.69 -31.06 -3.05
N ASP A 199 4.14 -31.85 -4.02
CA ASP A 199 5.43 -31.66 -4.69
C ASP A 199 5.39 -30.72 -5.89
N SER A 200 4.21 -30.19 -6.21
CA SER A 200 3.97 -29.34 -7.38
C SER A 200 4.12 -27.85 -7.10
N TYR A 201 4.24 -27.46 -5.83
CA TYR A 201 4.35 -26.04 -5.44
C TYR A 201 5.08 -25.85 -4.12
N THR A 202 5.50 -24.60 -3.86
CA THR A 202 5.94 -24.13 -2.55
C THR A 202 5.31 -22.79 -2.21
N ILE A 203 5.18 -22.47 -0.91
CA ILE A 203 4.72 -21.16 -0.42
C ILE A 203 5.71 -20.60 0.59
N ASP A 204 6.21 -19.38 0.36
CA ASP A 204 7.05 -18.67 1.30
C ASP A 204 6.30 -17.47 1.89
N PHE A 205 6.26 -17.38 3.21
CA PHE A 205 5.69 -16.27 3.95
C PHE A 205 6.77 -15.30 4.41
N TYR A 206 6.64 -14.02 4.03
CA TYR A 206 7.48 -12.91 4.52
C TYR A 206 6.64 -11.87 5.24
N GLY A 207 7.12 -11.43 6.40
CA GLY A 207 6.54 -10.35 7.17
C GLY A 207 6.58 -10.57 8.68
N LYS A 208 6.18 -9.54 9.42
CA LYS A 208 6.05 -9.64 10.87
C LYS A 208 4.79 -10.41 11.23
N ILE A 209 4.94 -11.43 12.06
CA ILE A 209 3.78 -12.14 12.62
C ILE A 209 3.16 -11.26 13.71
N ALA A 210 1.83 -11.11 13.68
CA ALA A 210 1.09 -10.44 14.74
C ALA A 210 1.24 -11.24 16.04
N PRO A 211 1.53 -10.59 17.19
CA PRO A 211 1.81 -11.30 18.44
C PRO A 211 0.70 -12.28 18.84
N GLU A 212 -0.55 -11.85 18.68
CA GLU A 212 -1.75 -12.63 18.99
C GLU A 212 -1.98 -13.84 18.08
N TYR A 213 -1.37 -13.84 16.89
CA TYR A 213 -1.51 -14.91 15.90
C TYR A 213 -0.29 -15.84 15.81
N ASN A 214 0.79 -15.52 16.52
CA ASN A 214 2.08 -16.21 16.38
C ASN A 214 2.01 -17.71 16.68
N THR A 215 1.33 -18.10 17.76
CA THR A 215 1.21 -19.53 18.16
C THR A 215 0.38 -20.30 17.14
N THR A 216 -0.79 -19.76 16.76
CA THR A 216 -1.69 -20.38 15.79
C THR A 216 -1.00 -20.57 14.43
N PHE A 217 -0.39 -19.52 13.90
CA PHE A 217 0.31 -19.58 12.61
C PHE A 217 1.42 -20.62 12.60
N LYS A 218 2.27 -20.68 13.63
CA LYS A 218 3.36 -21.65 13.69
C LYS A 218 2.88 -23.09 13.83
N SER A 219 1.80 -23.30 14.58
CA SER A 219 1.19 -24.62 14.74
C SER A 219 0.62 -25.14 13.41
N GLN A 220 -0.09 -24.29 12.66
CA GLN A 220 -0.62 -24.65 11.34
C GLN A 220 0.53 -24.92 10.34
N LEU A 221 1.56 -24.06 10.37
CA LEU A 221 2.71 -24.18 9.48
C LEU A 221 3.49 -25.49 9.68
N ALA A 222 3.61 -25.96 10.92
CA ALA A 222 4.36 -27.17 11.26
C ALA A 222 3.84 -28.44 10.56
N ASN A 223 2.60 -28.43 10.09
CA ASN A 223 1.97 -29.57 9.40
C ASN A 223 2.14 -29.50 7.87
N LEU A 224 2.88 -28.52 7.34
CA LEU A 224 2.99 -28.25 5.91
C LEU A 224 4.48 -28.21 5.50
N GLU A 225 4.99 -29.30 4.90
CA GLU A 225 6.40 -29.43 4.56
C GLU A 225 6.87 -28.56 3.39
N ASN A 226 5.93 -28.08 2.56
CA ASN A 226 6.17 -27.22 1.39
C ASN A 226 5.80 -25.76 1.61
N VAL A 227 5.53 -25.37 2.87
CA VAL A 227 5.18 -23.99 3.26
C VAL A 227 6.15 -23.50 4.32
N TYR A 228 6.72 -22.30 4.12
CA TYR A 228 7.83 -21.81 4.95
C TYR A 228 7.61 -20.39 5.43
N TYR A 229 8.01 -20.12 6.66
CA TYR A 229 8.20 -18.76 7.15
C TYR A 229 9.65 -18.32 6.97
N LYS A 230 9.88 -17.27 6.20
CA LYS A 230 11.22 -16.77 5.82
C LYS A 230 11.62 -15.48 6.53
N GLY A 231 10.83 -15.01 7.51
CA GLY A 231 11.11 -13.76 8.22
C GLY A 231 10.81 -12.52 7.40
N PHE A 232 11.77 -11.61 7.26
CA PHE A 232 11.59 -10.36 6.53
C PHE A 232 12.26 -10.42 5.16
N LEU A 233 11.63 -9.78 4.17
CA LEU A 233 12.22 -9.48 2.88
C LEU A 233 12.40 -7.96 2.77
N TYR A 234 13.64 -7.51 2.66
CA TYR A 234 13.97 -6.09 2.54
C TYR A 234 13.97 -5.67 1.06
N LEU A 235 13.00 -4.83 0.68
CA LEU A 235 12.81 -4.35 -0.70
C LEU A 235 13.33 -2.90 -0.88
N ARG A 236 14.43 -2.57 -0.24
CA ARG A 236 15.12 -1.28 -0.42
C ARG A 236 16.34 -1.39 -1.32
N GLU A 237 16.78 -2.62 -1.57
CA GLU A 237 17.97 -2.96 -2.33
C GLU A 237 17.58 -3.87 -3.50
N GLU A 238 18.38 -3.87 -4.54
CA GLU A 238 18.21 -4.70 -5.73
C GLU A 238 18.12 -6.19 -5.38
N SER A 239 18.98 -6.65 -4.46
CA SER A 239 19.00 -8.04 -3.98
C SER A 239 17.66 -8.53 -3.42
N GLY A 240 16.88 -7.63 -2.80
CA GLY A 240 15.55 -7.95 -2.31
C GLY A 240 14.56 -8.19 -3.44
N TYR A 241 14.61 -7.36 -4.48
CA TYR A 241 13.79 -7.53 -5.67
C TYR A 241 14.23 -8.74 -6.51
N ASP A 242 15.53 -9.02 -6.60
CA ASP A 242 16.03 -10.23 -7.23
C ASP A 242 15.50 -11.48 -6.55
N LYS A 243 15.48 -11.48 -5.21
CA LYS A 243 14.88 -12.58 -4.45
C LYS A 243 13.37 -12.68 -4.65
N LEU A 244 12.66 -11.55 -4.62
CA LEU A 244 11.21 -11.54 -4.84
C LEU A 244 10.86 -12.01 -6.25
N SER A 245 11.66 -11.65 -7.26
CA SER A 245 11.43 -12.03 -8.65
C SER A 245 11.62 -13.54 -8.93
N GLN A 246 12.14 -14.32 -7.98
CA GLN A 246 12.27 -15.78 -8.13
C GLN A 246 10.94 -16.52 -7.94
N TYR A 247 9.92 -15.89 -7.35
CA TYR A 247 8.58 -16.44 -7.22
C TYR A 247 7.80 -16.28 -8.50
N ASP A 248 6.76 -17.10 -8.67
CA ASP A 248 5.92 -17.10 -9.86
C ASP A 248 4.66 -16.26 -9.65
N LEU A 249 4.16 -16.22 -8.40
CA LEU A 249 2.89 -15.60 -8.09
C LEU A 249 2.81 -15.19 -6.63
N MET A 250 2.18 -14.02 -6.36
CA MET A 250 1.93 -13.53 -5.01
C MET A 250 0.49 -13.86 -4.57
N LEU A 251 0.34 -14.31 -3.33
CA LEU A 251 -0.96 -14.54 -2.70
C LEU A 251 -1.34 -13.33 -1.87
N PHE A 252 -2.51 -12.74 -2.13
CA PHE A 252 -3.02 -11.55 -1.44
C PHE A 252 -4.52 -11.67 -1.13
N PRO A 253 -4.97 -12.71 -0.40
CA PRO A 253 -6.37 -12.94 -0.09
C PRO A 253 -6.83 -12.12 1.14
N THR A 254 -6.51 -10.82 1.16
CA THR A 254 -6.79 -9.91 2.29
C THR A 254 -8.28 -9.58 2.43
N TYR A 255 -8.75 -9.46 3.67
CA TYR A 255 -10.03 -8.84 4.02
C TYR A 255 -9.86 -7.73 5.08
N TRP A 256 -8.63 -7.19 5.18
CA TRP A 256 -8.30 -6.11 6.09
C TRP A 256 -9.10 -4.85 5.75
N LYS A 257 -9.91 -4.35 6.71
CA LYS A 257 -10.80 -3.18 6.51
C LYS A 257 -10.06 -1.87 6.22
N GLY A 258 -8.80 -1.77 6.60
CA GLY A 258 -7.96 -0.60 6.34
C GLY A 258 -7.17 -0.67 5.04
N GLU A 259 -7.46 -1.64 4.17
CA GLU A 259 -6.75 -1.76 2.89
C GLU A 259 -7.08 -0.56 1.99
N GLY A 260 -6.03 0.15 1.61
CA GLY A 260 -6.10 1.18 0.58
C GLY A 260 -5.33 0.69 -0.65
N PHE A 261 -4.47 1.55 -1.20
CA PHE A 261 -3.50 1.09 -2.20
C PHE A 261 -2.33 0.39 -1.49
N ALA A 262 -2.34 -0.93 -1.43
CA ALA A 262 -1.29 -1.69 -0.78
C ALA A 262 0.06 -1.50 -1.49
N GLY A 263 1.08 -1.01 -0.77
CA GLY A 263 2.41 -0.76 -1.34
C GLY A 263 3.08 -2.02 -1.90
N VAL A 264 2.68 -3.19 -1.43
CA VAL A 264 3.18 -4.48 -1.92
C VAL A 264 2.77 -4.77 -3.37
N PHE A 265 1.71 -4.14 -3.90
CA PHE A 265 1.35 -4.27 -5.31
C PHE A 265 2.45 -3.71 -6.20
N ILE A 266 3.03 -2.56 -5.82
CA ILE A 266 4.14 -1.98 -6.55
C ILE A 266 5.38 -2.88 -6.47
N ASP A 267 5.63 -3.50 -5.31
CA ASP A 267 6.73 -4.46 -5.15
C ASP A 267 6.53 -5.69 -6.06
N ALA A 268 5.31 -6.22 -6.10
CA ALA A 268 4.95 -7.33 -6.97
C ALA A 268 5.13 -6.95 -8.46
N PHE A 269 4.68 -5.76 -8.84
CA PHE A 269 4.84 -5.27 -10.21
C PHE A 269 6.32 -5.13 -10.60
N ILE A 270 7.16 -4.53 -9.75
CA ILE A 270 8.61 -4.42 -10.00
C ILE A 270 9.23 -5.80 -10.18
N ALA A 271 8.86 -6.77 -9.34
CA ALA A 271 9.36 -8.14 -9.39
C ALA A 271 8.74 -8.99 -10.53
N GLY A 272 7.80 -8.43 -11.28
CA GLY A 272 7.06 -9.16 -12.31
C GLY A 272 6.22 -10.30 -11.74
N LEU A 273 5.54 -10.08 -10.62
CA LEU A 273 4.69 -11.09 -9.97
C LEU A 273 3.22 -10.79 -10.19
N PRO A 274 2.49 -11.58 -10.97
CA PRO A 274 1.04 -11.57 -10.94
C PRO A 274 0.54 -12.03 -9.56
N MET A 275 -0.73 -11.73 -9.24
CA MET A 275 -1.28 -12.00 -7.93
C MET A 275 -2.55 -12.82 -8.00
N ILE A 276 -2.82 -13.68 -7.00
CA ILE A 276 -4.18 -14.10 -6.65
C ILE A 276 -4.61 -13.16 -5.53
N ALA A 277 -5.62 -12.34 -5.79
CA ALA A 277 -6.06 -11.30 -4.86
C ALA A 277 -7.56 -11.38 -4.60
N SER A 278 -7.98 -11.12 -3.37
CA SER A 278 -9.40 -10.98 -3.05
C SER A 278 -10.01 -9.75 -3.74
N ASP A 279 -11.25 -9.86 -4.21
CA ASP A 279 -12.07 -8.74 -4.65
C ASP A 279 -12.53 -7.94 -3.43
N TRP A 280 -11.61 -7.21 -2.84
CA TRP A 280 -11.77 -6.51 -1.59
C TRP A 280 -11.32 -5.06 -1.68
N ALA A 281 -12.06 -4.17 -1.04
CA ALA A 281 -11.74 -2.75 -0.90
C ALA A 281 -11.37 -2.10 -2.26
N HIS A 282 -10.10 -1.73 -2.43
CA HIS A 282 -9.63 -1.02 -3.62
C HIS A 282 -8.89 -1.92 -4.63
N ASN A 283 -8.76 -3.22 -4.35
CA ASN A 283 -7.92 -4.13 -5.14
C ASN A 283 -8.29 -4.12 -6.63
N ARG A 284 -9.59 -4.25 -6.95
CA ARG A 284 -10.08 -4.30 -8.34
C ARG A 284 -9.90 -3.00 -9.12
N TYR A 285 -9.68 -1.88 -8.42
CA TYR A 285 -9.43 -0.58 -9.07
C TYR A 285 -7.93 -0.35 -9.38
N ILE A 286 -7.05 -1.21 -8.87
CA ILE A 286 -5.60 -1.10 -8.99
C ILE A 286 -5.04 -2.25 -9.81
N LEU A 287 -5.51 -3.45 -9.53
CA LEU A 287 -5.12 -4.68 -10.21
C LEU A 287 -6.04 -4.92 -11.41
N LYS A 288 -5.53 -5.64 -12.42
CA LYS A 288 -6.25 -5.94 -13.66
C LYS A 288 -6.41 -7.44 -13.82
N GLU A 289 -7.66 -7.90 -13.95
CA GLU A 289 -7.99 -9.30 -14.19
C GLU A 289 -7.30 -9.82 -15.45
N GLY A 290 -6.64 -10.98 -15.35
CA GLY A 290 -5.94 -11.62 -16.46
C GLY A 290 -4.63 -10.94 -16.91
N ASP A 291 -4.32 -9.75 -16.40
CA ASP A 291 -3.09 -9.02 -16.73
C ASP A 291 -2.10 -9.00 -15.55
N THR A 292 -2.55 -8.55 -14.37
CA THR A 292 -1.71 -8.44 -13.18
C THR A 292 -2.25 -9.23 -11.99
N ALA A 293 -3.49 -9.69 -12.07
CA ALA A 293 -4.11 -10.48 -11.01
C ALA A 293 -5.18 -11.44 -11.54
N LEU A 294 -5.47 -12.44 -10.70
CA LEU A 294 -6.64 -13.32 -10.73
C LEU A 294 -7.45 -13.00 -9.47
N PHE A 295 -8.74 -12.68 -9.62
CA PHE A 295 -9.56 -12.30 -8.47
C PHE A 295 -10.37 -13.45 -7.91
N ILE A 296 -10.40 -13.51 -6.57
CA ILE A 296 -11.26 -14.42 -5.83
C ILE A 296 -12.26 -13.65 -4.97
N PRO A 297 -13.45 -14.22 -4.69
CA PRO A 297 -14.35 -13.64 -3.70
C PRO A 297 -13.67 -13.56 -2.33
N VAL A 298 -14.03 -12.52 -1.56
CA VAL A 298 -13.55 -12.39 -0.16
C VAL A 298 -14.16 -13.47 0.71
N HIS A 299 -13.41 -13.98 1.68
CA HIS A 299 -13.81 -15.08 2.58
C HIS A 299 -14.13 -16.41 1.88
N ASP A 300 -13.57 -16.66 0.70
CA ASP A 300 -13.78 -17.89 -0.04
C ASP A 300 -12.46 -18.67 -0.20
N VAL A 301 -12.23 -19.60 0.73
CA VAL A 301 -11.05 -20.49 0.72
C VAL A 301 -11.11 -21.46 -0.48
N SER A 302 -12.31 -21.89 -0.86
CA SER A 302 -12.48 -22.83 -1.98
C SER A 302 -12.10 -22.17 -3.31
N ALA A 303 -12.48 -20.90 -3.51
CA ALA A 303 -12.06 -20.13 -4.68
C ALA A 303 -10.54 -19.93 -4.69
N LEU A 304 -9.92 -19.57 -3.56
CA LEU A 304 -8.46 -19.46 -3.46
C LEU A 304 -7.79 -20.79 -3.82
N THR A 305 -8.27 -21.90 -3.26
CA THR A 305 -7.73 -23.24 -3.51
C THR A 305 -7.82 -23.61 -4.99
N LEU A 306 -8.97 -23.32 -5.63
CA LEU A 306 -9.18 -23.58 -7.05
C LEU A 306 -8.23 -22.78 -7.93
N GLU A 307 -8.09 -21.46 -7.67
CA GLU A 307 -7.18 -20.60 -8.43
C GLU A 307 -5.71 -21.03 -8.26
N MET A 308 -5.30 -21.39 -7.03
CA MET A 308 -3.96 -21.92 -6.79
C MET A 308 -3.74 -23.23 -7.55
N LYS A 309 -4.71 -24.14 -7.55
CA LYS A 309 -4.68 -25.41 -8.31
C LYS A 309 -4.53 -25.14 -9.81
N GLN A 310 -5.35 -24.27 -10.38
CA GLN A 310 -5.29 -23.92 -11.81
C GLN A 310 -3.95 -23.30 -12.20
N CYS A 311 -3.34 -22.48 -11.33
CA CYS A 311 -1.98 -21.96 -11.52
C CYS A 311 -0.94 -23.09 -11.52
N ILE A 312 -1.05 -24.05 -10.59
CA ILE A 312 -0.16 -25.22 -10.52
C ILE A 312 -0.29 -26.06 -11.80
N GLU A 313 -1.48 -26.28 -12.29
CA GLU A 313 -1.79 -26.98 -13.54
C GLU A 313 -1.42 -26.17 -14.81
N ARG A 314 -0.89 -24.95 -14.65
CA ARG A 314 -0.43 -24.09 -15.75
C ARG A 314 -1.54 -23.66 -16.73
N LEU A 315 -2.75 -23.47 -16.23
CA LEU A 315 -3.88 -23.03 -17.05
C LEU A 315 -3.85 -21.53 -17.36
N TYR A 316 -3.05 -20.75 -16.64
CA TYR A 316 -2.89 -19.31 -16.85
C TYR A 316 -1.56 -18.94 -17.52
N PRO A 317 -1.52 -17.88 -18.33
CA PRO A 317 -0.30 -17.38 -18.98
C PRO A 317 0.55 -16.54 -18.02
N LEU A 318 0.98 -17.12 -16.89
CA LEU A 318 1.68 -16.40 -15.81
C LEU A 318 2.95 -15.68 -16.28
N ASN A 319 3.61 -16.17 -17.33
CA ASN A 319 4.81 -15.56 -17.89
C ASN A 319 4.49 -14.23 -18.61
N GLU A 320 3.37 -14.19 -19.34
CA GLU A 320 2.91 -12.97 -20.01
C GLU A 320 2.40 -11.96 -18.98
N MET A 321 1.67 -12.43 -17.96
CA MET A 321 1.24 -11.60 -16.85
C MET A 321 2.44 -10.99 -16.10
N ALA A 322 3.54 -11.74 -15.94
CA ALA A 322 4.76 -11.25 -15.31
C ALA A 322 5.37 -10.04 -16.06
N VAL A 323 5.40 -10.09 -17.38
CA VAL A 323 5.86 -8.96 -18.20
C VAL A 323 4.94 -7.77 -18.03
N LYS A 324 3.62 -7.99 -18.09
CA LYS A 324 2.61 -6.93 -17.89
C LYS A 324 2.73 -6.28 -16.50
N CYS A 325 3.07 -7.05 -15.47
CA CYS A 325 3.34 -6.51 -14.13
C CYS A 325 4.52 -5.51 -14.15
N GLN A 326 5.66 -5.86 -14.79
CA GLN A 326 6.79 -4.93 -14.87
C GLN A 326 6.47 -3.67 -15.70
N GLU A 327 5.63 -3.79 -16.71
CA GLU A 327 5.14 -2.62 -17.45
C GLU A 327 4.24 -1.73 -16.60
N GLU A 328 3.35 -2.33 -15.81
CA GLU A 328 2.46 -1.60 -14.91
C GLU A 328 3.24 -0.85 -13.81
N ALA A 329 4.36 -1.42 -13.31
CA ALA A 329 5.20 -0.79 -12.29
C ALA A 329 5.64 0.63 -12.66
N LYS A 330 5.91 0.91 -13.94
CA LYS A 330 6.39 2.21 -14.43
C LYS A 330 5.45 3.38 -14.06
N LYS A 331 4.16 3.12 -13.90
CA LYS A 331 3.16 4.13 -13.53
C LYS A 331 3.30 4.61 -12.09
N TYR A 332 3.98 3.83 -11.25
CA TYR A 332 4.08 4.06 -9.80
C TYR A 332 5.46 4.55 -9.36
N ASP A 333 6.34 4.88 -10.31
CA ASP A 333 7.60 5.57 -9.98
C ASP A 333 7.31 6.94 -9.39
N VAL A 334 7.94 7.25 -8.26
CA VAL A 334 7.76 8.53 -7.56
C VAL A 334 7.99 9.74 -8.47
N ASN A 335 8.86 9.61 -9.48
CA ASN A 335 9.15 10.68 -10.44
C ASN A 335 8.01 10.91 -11.42
N ASN A 336 7.26 9.86 -11.76
CA ASN A 336 6.09 9.92 -12.63
C ASN A 336 4.82 10.30 -11.86
N VAL A 337 4.76 10.00 -10.56
CA VAL A 337 3.58 10.26 -9.71
C VAL A 337 3.63 11.65 -9.10
N ILE A 338 4.75 12.05 -8.47
CA ILE A 338 4.90 13.39 -7.88
C ILE A 338 5.63 14.27 -8.89
N THR A 339 4.88 14.83 -9.82
CA THR A 339 5.42 15.73 -10.87
C THR A 339 5.38 17.18 -10.43
N LYS A 340 6.13 18.01 -11.13
CA LYS A 340 6.14 19.46 -10.89
C LYS A 340 4.77 20.07 -11.15
N GLU A 341 4.13 19.68 -12.24
CA GLU A 341 2.80 20.15 -12.64
C GLU A 341 1.74 19.83 -11.59
N LEU A 342 1.82 18.63 -10.96
CA LEU A 342 0.94 18.29 -9.86
C LEU A 342 1.14 19.24 -8.68
N LEU A 343 2.39 19.49 -8.29
CA LEU A 343 2.73 20.32 -7.13
C LEU A 343 2.35 21.79 -7.36
N GLU A 344 2.50 22.29 -8.59
CA GLU A 344 1.99 23.61 -9.00
C GLU A 344 0.46 23.68 -8.93
N LYS A 345 -0.23 22.66 -9.47
CA LYS A 345 -1.69 22.56 -9.43
C LYS A 345 -2.24 22.61 -8.01
N VAL A 346 -1.59 21.92 -7.07
CA VAL A 346 -2.04 21.86 -5.67
C VAL A 346 -1.42 22.95 -4.80
N GLY A 347 -0.68 23.90 -5.38
CA GLY A 347 -0.13 25.06 -4.67
C GLY A 347 0.95 24.73 -3.64
N ILE A 348 1.75 23.72 -3.89
CA ILE A 348 2.92 23.37 -3.05
C ILE A 348 4.18 24.06 -3.58
N ILE A 349 4.27 24.26 -4.90
CA ILE A 349 5.33 25.02 -5.57
C ILE A 349 4.78 26.06 -6.48
#